data_aba969c659de1a0bead2252a5c15f6da
#
_entry.id   aba969c659de1a0bead2252a5c15f6da
#
_cell.length_a   1.000
_cell.length_b   1.000
_cell.length_c   1.000
_cell.angle_alpha   90.00
_cell.angle_beta   90.00
_cell.angle_gamma   90.00
#
_symmetry.space_group_name_H-M   'P 1'
#
loop_
_entity.id
_entity.type
_entity.pdbx_description
1 polymer ?
#
loop_
_entity_poly.entity_id
_entity_poly.type
_entity_poly.pdbx_seq_one_letter_code
_entity_poly.pdbx_strand_id
1 'polypeptide(L)'
;LMRTRALTVMRGAAEMMRANAEGIPAFKTAINGTATTITNTDTSNVAITKDSCISGGTPASCTIKQLAVKDALTVKQYATDNELSVGMATCPNTRTTVTNADNTTTTTTSAGQDRQCLIASWGDTDPIFLDTAVATDTTKDKPCADEDGIYSNGVQCFIMEAY
;
A
#
# COMPACT_ATOMS: atom_id res chain seq x y z
N LEU A 1 13.24 8.32 -15.50
CA LEU A 1 13.31 6.87 -15.56
C LEU A 1 12.61 6.19 -14.36
N MET A 2 12.93 6.59 -13.14
CA MET A 2 12.31 5.99 -11.94
C MET A 2 10.81 6.22 -11.87
N ARG A 3 10.33 7.39 -12.26
CA ARG A 3 8.89 7.66 -12.32
C ARG A 3 8.16 6.74 -13.30
N THR A 4 8.75 6.45 -14.45
CA THR A 4 8.18 5.53 -15.43
C THR A 4 8.10 4.11 -14.88
N ARG A 5 9.13 3.66 -14.18
CA ARG A 5 9.14 2.36 -13.51
C ARG A 5 8.07 2.30 -12.40
N ALA A 6 7.98 3.34 -11.59
CA ALA A 6 6.99 3.45 -10.53
C ALA A 6 5.56 3.37 -11.11
N LEU A 7 5.28 4.10 -12.17
CA LEU A 7 3.97 4.10 -12.81
C LEU A 7 3.60 2.72 -13.35
N THR A 8 4.53 2.01 -13.95
CA THR A 8 4.32 0.65 -14.46
C THR A 8 3.96 -0.32 -13.34
N VAL A 9 4.72 -0.29 -12.24
CA VAL A 9 4.45 -1.14 -11.06
C VAL A 9 3.08 -0.83 -10.47
N MET A 10 2.76 0.44 -10.29
CA MET A 10 1.51 0.87 -9.67
C MET A 10 0.29 0.56 -10.52
N ARG A 11 0.38 0.69 -11.84
CA ARG A 11 -0.71 0.30 -12.75
C ARG A 11 -0.99 -1.20 -12.67
N GLY A 12 0.05 -2.01 -12.65
CA GLY A 12 -0.08 -3.46 -12.48
C GLY A 12 -0.77 -3.81 -11.17
N ALA A 13 -0.35 -3.19 -10.07
CA ALA A 13 -0.96 -3.39 -8.75
C ALA A 13 -2.42 -2.95 -8.73
N ALA A 14 -2.75 -1.79 -9.31
CA ALA A 14 -4.12 -1.30 -9.38
C ALA A 14 -5.04 -2.23 -10.17
N GLU A 15 -4.56 -2.81 -11.26
CA GLU A 15 -5.32 -3.78 -12.05
C GLU A 15 -5.59 -5.06 -11.26
N MET A 16 -4.61 -5.56 -10.52
CA MET A 16 -4.78 -6.72 -9.64
C MET A 16 -5.84 -6.45 -8.57
N MET A 17 -5.83 -5.26 -7.98
CA MET A 17 -6.82 -4.85 -6.96
C MET A 17 -8.23 -4.78 -7.55
N ARG A 18 -8.39 -4.21 -8.74
CA ARG A 18 -9.70 -4.12 -9.42
C ARG A 18 -10.24 -5.49 -9.79
N ALA A 19 -9.38 -6.40 -10.19
CA ALA A 19 -9.76 -7.78 -10.51
C ALA A 19 -10.17 -8.58 -9.27
N ASN A 20 -9.76 -8.16 -8.07
CA ASN A 20 -10.00 -8.87 -6.82
C ASN A 20 -10.32 -7.90 -5.67
N ALA A 21 -11.44 -7.19 -5.79
CA ALA A 21 -11.83 -6.15 -4.84
C ALA A 21 -12.03 -6.67 -3.40
N GLU A 22 -12.53 -7.89 -3.24
CA GLU A 22 -12.71 -8.50 -1.92
C GLU A 22 -11.38 -8.81 -1.22
N GLY A 23 -10.30 -8.94 -1.99
CA GLY A 23 -8.96 -9.20 -1.47
C GLY A 23 -8.19 -7.95 -1.08
N ILE A 24 -8.69 -6.74 -1.29
CA ILE A 24 -7.97 -5.49 -1.05
C ILE A 24 -7.42 -5.38 0.38
N PRO A 25 -8.15 -5.69 1.46
CA PRO A 25 -7.58 -5.63 2.80
C PRO A 25 -6.38 -6.55 3.00
N ALA A 26 -6.44 -7.77 2.46
CA ALA A 26 -5.32 -8.72 2.52
C ALA A 26 -4.13 -8.24 1.67
N PHE A 27 -4.40 -7.69 0.49
CA PHE A 27 -3.40 -7.08 -0.37
C PHE A 27 -2.67 -5.94 0.34
N LYS A 28 -3.41 -5.05 0.98
CA LYS A 28 -2.86 -3.91 1.73
C LYS A 28 -1.94 -4.36 2.86
N THR A 29 -2.36 -5.33 3.65
CA THR A 29 -1.56 -5.87 4.75
C THR A 29 -0.26 -6.49 4.23
N ALA A 30 -0.34 -7.23 3.15
CA ALA A 30 0.83 -7.89 2.54
C ALA A 30 1.81 -6.88 1.92
N ILE A 31 1.30 -5.88 1.19
CA ILE A 31 2.16 -4.92 0.50
C ILE A 31 2.87 -3.98 1.47
N ASN A 32 2.25 -3.66 2.60
CA ASN A 32 2.83 -2.82 3.64
C ASN A 32 3.78 -3.57 4.58
N GLY A 33 3.73 -4.90 4.59
CA GLY A 33 4.60 -5.72 5.41
C GLY A 33 5.99 -5.93 4.77
N THR A 34 6.88 -6.53 5.54
CA THR A 34 8.24 -6.86 5.08
C THR A 34 8.41 -8.34 4.71
N ALA A 35 7.43 -9.17 5.05
CA ALA A 35 7.50 -10.61 4.82
C ALA A 35 7.38 -10.96 3.34
N THR A 36 8.12 -11.97 2.91
CA THR A 36 8.05 -12.56 1.56
C THR A 36 7.20 -13.83 1.54
N THR A 37 6.84 -14.33 2.70
CA THR A 37 5.95 -15.47 2.90
C THR A 37 4.93 -15.10 3.96
N ILE A 38 3.65 -15.27 3.67
CA ILE A 38 2.56 -14.94 4.59
C ILE A 38 1.72 -16.19 4.83
N THR A 39 1.55 -16.52 6.10
CA THR A 39 0.64 -17.58 6.58
C THR A 39 -0.59 -16.94 7.20
N ASN A 40 -1.58 -17.74 7.52
CA ASN A 40 -2.81 -17.29 8.20
C ASN A 40 -3.60 -16.21 7.43
N THR A 41 -3.55 -16.27 6.11
CA THR A 41 -4.33 -15.34 5.27
C THR A 41 -5.84 -15.56 5.43
N ASP A 42 -6.21 -16.80 5.62
CA ASP A 42 -7.56 -17.25 5.95
C ASP A 42 -7.50 -18.14 7.19
N THR A 43 -8.48 -19.00 7.36
CA THR A 43 -8.54 -19.96 8.47
C THR A 43 -7.53 -21.11 8.36
N SER A 44 -6.79 -21.17 7.26
CA SER A 44 -5.78 -22.20 7.01
C SER A 44 -4.36 -21.69 7.20
N ASN A 45 -3.49 -22.51 7.78
CA ASN A 45 -2.07 -22.24 7.97
C ASN A 45 -1.23 -22.48 6.70
N VAL A 46 -1.74 -22.10 5.55
CA VAL A 46 -1.04 -22.31 4.28
C VAL A 46 -0.12 -21.13 4.02
N ALA A 47 1.14 -21.41 3.71
CA ALA A 47 2.12 -20.39 3.37
C ALA A 47 1.90 -19.91 1.93
N ILE A 48 1.77 -18.60 1.76
CA ILE A 48 1.60 -17.96 0.45
C ILE A 48 2.87 -17.18 0.12
N THR A 49 3.39 -17.43 -1.07
CA THR A 49 4.53 -16.72 -1.65
C THR A 49 4.16 -16.16 -3.02
N LYS A 50 5.09 -15.45 -3.65
CA LYS A 50 4.90 -14.96 -5.03
C LYS A 50 4.72 -16.10 -6.05
N ASP A 51 5.14 -17.31 -5.71
CA ASP A 51 5.06 -18.50 -6.58
C ASP A 51 3.85 -19.38 -6.28
N SER A 52 3.01 -18.98 -5.35
CA SER A 52 1.74 -19.65 -5.03
C SER A 52 0.66 -19.34 -6.07
N CYS A 53 -0.45 -20.08 -6.03
CA CYS A 53 -1.66 -19.82 -6.84
C CYS A 53 -1.47 -19.99 -8.35
N ILE A 54 -0.46 -20.76 -8.74
CA ILE A 54 -0.19 -21.11 -10.14
C ILE A 54 -0.03 -22.63 -10.28
N SER A 55 -0.19 -23.13 -11.50
CA SER A 55 0.05 -24.55 -11.78
C SER A 55 1.49 -24.92 -11.42
N GLY A 56 1.65 -25.95 -10.62
CA GLY A 56 2.95 -26.36 -10.10
C GLY A 56 3.42 -25.58 -8.86
N GLY A 57 2.66 -24.59 -8.42
CA GLY A 57 2.94 -23.85 -7.19
C GLY A 57 2.39 -24.54 -5.95
N THR A 58 2.76 -24.04 -4.79
CA THR A 58 2.28 -24.54 -3.50
C THR A 58 1.70 -23.38 -2.69
N PRO A 59 0.37 -23.35 -2.44
CA PRO A 59 -0.66 -24.18 -3.09
C PRO A 59 -0.87 -23.79 -4.55
N ALA A 60 -1.37 -24.71 -5.36
CA ALA A 60 -1.67 -24.44 -6.77
C ALA A 60 -2.99 -23.67 -6.93
N SER A 61 -3.94 -23.88 -6.03
CA SER A 61 -5.22 -23.20 -5.97
C SER A 61 -5.33 -22.37 -4.71
N CYS A 62 -5.92 -21.18 -4.82
CA CYS A 62 -6.00 -20.22 -3.72
C CYS A 62 -7.41 -19.69 -3.53
N THR A 63 -7.70 -19.26 -2.30
CA THR A 63 -8.86 -18.43 -1.99
C THR A 63 -8.65 -17.02 -2.54
N ILE A 64 -9.70 -16.22 -2.54
CA ILE A 64 -9.66 -14.81 -2.95
C ILE A 64 -8.60 -14.03 -2.16
N LYS A 65 -8.56 -14.22 -0.84
CA LYS A 65 -7.59 -13.53 0.04
C LYS A 65 -6.16 -14.03 -0.18
N GLN A 66 -5.99 -15.33 -0.36
CA GLN A 66 -4.67 -15.91 -0.66
C GLN A 66 -4.12 -15.40 -1.99
N LEU A 67 -4.98 -15.28 -3.01
CA LEU A 67 -4.60 -14.71 -4.30
C LEU A 67 -4.18 -13.24 -4.14
N ALA A 68 -4.90 -12.46 -3.34
CA ALA A 68 -4.54 -11.07 -3.07
C ALA A 68 -3.16 -10.94 -2.40
N VAL A 69 -2.85 -11.81 -1.46
CA VAL A 69 -1.54 -11.87 -0.81
C VAL A 69 -0.44 -12.21 -1.83
N LYS A 70 -0.67 -13.22 -2.67
CA LYS A 70 0.26 -13.60 -3.74
C LYS A 70 0.52 -12.43 -4.69
N ASP A 71 -0.53 -11.73 -5.10
CA ASP A 71 -0.42 -10.58 -5.99
C ASP A 71 0.41 -9.45 -5.35
N ALA A 72 0.17 -9.15 -4.07
CA ALA A 72 0.94 -8.15 -3.34
C ALA A 72 2.44 -8.52 -3.25
N LEU A 73 2.74 -9.78 -2.96
CA LEU A 73 4.12 -10.27 -2.89
C LEU A 73 4.80 -10.21 -4.25
N THR A 74 4.07 -10.48 -5.33
CA THR A 74 4.57 -10.35 -6.71
C THR A 74 4.91 -8.89 -7.03
N VAL A 75 4.03 -7.96 -6.67
CA VAL A 75 4.25 -6.52 -6.87
C VAL A 75 5.47 -6.05 -6.09
N LYS A 76 5.60 -6.47 -4.84
CA LYS A 76 6.77 -6.13 -4.00
C LYS A 76 8.07 -6.62 -4.61
N GLN A 77 8.10 -7.85 -5.11
CA GLN A 77 9.30 -8.40 -5.74
C GLN A 77 9.66 -7.63 -7.00
N TYR A 78 8.66 -7.34 -7.82
CA TYR A 78 8.87 -6.55 -9.04
C TYR A 78 9.35 -5.13 -8.73
N ALA A 79 8.81 -4.51 -7.70
CA ALA A 79 9.27 -3.20 -7.24
C ALA A 79 10.73 -3.26 -6.78
N THR A 80 11.07 -4.23 -5.96
CA THR A 80 12.45 -4.42 -5.47
C THR A 80 13.42 -4.63 -6.63
N ASP A 81 13.06 -5.41 -7.62
CA ASP A 81 13.89 -5.65 -8.81
C ASP A 81 14.12 -4.37 -9.63
N ASN A 82 13.23 -3.39 -9.50
CA ASN A 82 13.33 -2.09 -10.16
C ASN A 82 13.80 -0.97 -9.21
N GLU A 83 14.35 -1.33 -8.07
CA GLU A 83 14.88 -0.39 -7.06
C GLU A 83 13.80 0.54 -6.48
N LEU A 84 12.56 0.04 -6.39
CA LEU A 84 11.42 0.76 -5.83
C LEU A 84 10.96 0.10 -4.53
N SER A 85 10.35 0.92 -3.68
CA SER A 85 9.55 0.46 -2.53
C SER A 85 8.10 0.84 -2.76
N VAL A 86 7.18 -0.01 -2.34
CA VAL A 86 5.74 0.22 -2.51
C VAL A 86 5.01 0.12 -1.19
N GLY A 87 3.97 0.92 -1.06
CA GLY A 87 3.08 0.89 0.09
C GLY A 87 1.67 1.27 -0.34
N MET A 88 0.72 1.08 0.56
CA MET A 88 -0.68 1.44 0.33
C MET A 88 -1.24 2.10 1.58
N ALA A 89 -1.99 3.17 1.39
CA ALA A 89 -2.63 3.89 2.46
C ALA A 89 -3.96 4.47 1.97
N THR A 90 -4.82 4.81 2.92
CA THR A 90 -6.05 5.54 2.60
C THR A 90 -5.70 6.90 2.01
N CYS A 91 -6.33 7.25 0.89
CA CYS A 91 -6.05 8.52 0.22
C CYS A 91 -6.41 9.71 1.11
N PRO A 92 -5.56 10.77 1.13
CA PRO A 92 -5.75 11.91 2.04
C PRO A 92 -7.06 12.65 1.88
N ASN A 93 -7.61 12.69 0.67
CA ASN A 93 -8.86 13.42 0.35
C ASN A 93 -10.12 12.82 1.00
N THR A 94 -10.01 11.70 1.69
CA THR A 94 -11.13 11.07 2.41
C THR A 94 -11.28 11.59 3.84
N ARG A 95 -10.34 12.42 4.30
CA ARG A 95 -10.35 13.00 5.65
C ARG A 95 -10.92 14.41 5.63
N THR A 96 -11.84 14.67 6.55
CA THR A 96 -12.38 16.01 6.80
C THR A 96 -11.94 16.45 8.19
N THR A 97 -11.25 17.58 8.27
CA THR A 97 -10.83 18.19 9.54
C THR A 97 -11.72 19.37 9.84
N VAL A 98 -12.39 19.36 10.98
CA VAL A 98 -13.25 20.45 11.46
C VAL A 98 -12.64 21.04 12.73
N THR A 99 -12.45 22.35 12.73
CA THR A 99 -12.07 23.08 13.92
C THR A 99 -13.32 23.49 14.69
N ASN A 100 -13.47 22.96 15.90
CA ASN A 100 -14.60 23.27 16.77
C ASN A 100 -14.46 24.67 17.39
N ALA A 101 -15.56 25.18 17.97
CA ALA A 101 -15.60 26.50 18.58
C ALA A 101 -14.64 26.64 19.79
N ASP A 102 -14.21 25.52 20.40
CA ASP A 102 -13.24 25.47 21.51
C ASP A 102 -11.78 25.34 21.05
N ASN A 103 -11.51 25.54 19.73
CA ASN A 103 -10.21 25.34 19.08
C ASN A 103 -9.69 23.91 19.09
N THR A 104 -10.51 22.93 19.41
CA THR A 104 -10.16 21.52 19.21
C THR A 104 -10.40 21.12 17.76
N THR A 105 -9.56 20.23 17.24
CA THR A 105 -9.64 19.75 15.85
C THR A 105 -10.19 18.33 15.85
N THR A 106 -11.29 18.12 15.15
CA THR A 106 -11.85 16.78 14.93
C THR A 106 -11.58 16.37 13.50
N THR A 107 -10.86 15.27 13.31
CA THR A 107 -10.64 14.68 12.01
C THR A 107 -11.58 13.50 11.82
N THR A 108 -12.43 13.58 10.80
CA THR A 108 -13.34 12.49 10.46
C THR A 108 -12.99 11.93 9.09
N THR A 109 -12.98 10.60 9.00
CA THR A 109 -12.87 9.90 7.72
C THR A 109 -14.28 9.66 7.19
N SER A 110 -14.55 10.04 5.95
CA SER A 110 -15.86 9.82 5.34
C SER A 110 -16.11 8.33 5.16
N ALA A 111 -17.05 7.77 5.92
CA ALA A 111 -17.46 6.37 5.81
C ALA A 111 -18.00 6.09 4.40
N GLY A 112 -17.53 5.03 3.76
CA GLY A 112 -17.94 4.61 2.42
C GLY A 112 -17.20 5.26 1.27
N GLN A 113 -16.25 6.16 1.55
CA GLN A 113 -15.42 6.82 0.53
C GLN A 113 -13.93 6.60 0.77
N ASP A 114 -13.57 5.53 1.45
CA ASP A 114 -12.17 5.19 1.74
C ASP A 114 -11.47 4.70 0.47
N ARG A 115 -10.97 5.64 -0.29
CA ARG A 115 -10.16 5.34 -1.47
C ARG A 115 -8.79 4.91 -1.03
N GLN A 116 -8.24 3.94 -1.72
CA GLN A 116 -6.89 3.45 -1.46
C GLN A 116 -5.92 4.07 -2.44
N CYS A 117 -4.81 4.57 -1.92
CA CYS A 117 -3.71 5.10 -2.70
C CYS A 117 -2.51 4.17 -2.64
N LEU A 118 -1.92 3.93 -3.79
CA LEU A 118 -0.63 3.25 -3.92
C LEU A 118 0.47 4.30 -3.92
N ILE A 119 1.56 4.00 -3.24
CA ILE A 119 2.72 4.86 -3.14
C ILE A 119 3.93 4.05 -3.60
N ALA A 120 4.65 4.57 -4.57
CA ALA A 120 5.94 4.02 -4.98
C ALA A 120 7.03 5.05 -4.69
N SER A 121 8.09 4.62 -4.02
CA SER A 121 9.21 5.49 -3.66
C SER A 121 10.54 4.87 -4.05
N TRP A 122 11.56 5.72 -4.13
CA TRP A 122 12.93 5.32 -4.41
C TRP A 122 13.90 6.23 -3.66
N GLY A 123 15.17 5.84 -3.64
CA GLY A 123 16.16 6.59 -2.89
C GLY A 123 15.89 6.57 -1.38
N ASP A 124 15.94 7.73 -0.76
CA ASP A 124 15.76 7.89 0.68
C ASP A 124 14.30 8.08 1.12
N THR A 125 13.36 8.09 0.19
CA THR A 125 11.94 8.32 0.49
C THR A 125 11.23 7.02 0.82
N ASP A 126 10.42 7.01 1.88
CA ASP A 126 9.60 5.89 2.27
C ASP A 126 8.20 5.97 1.62
N PRO A 127 7.60 4.83 1.28
CA PRO A 127 6.29 4.80 0.62
C PRO A 127 5.14 4.95 1.64
N ILE A 128 5.15 6.03 2.39
CA ILE A 128 4.17 6.32 3.45
C ILE A 128 3.71 7.76 3.39
N PHE A 129 2.54 8.03 3.95
CA PHE A 129 2.11 9.37 4.31
C PHE A 129 2.55 9.69 5.74
N LEU A 130 2.83 10.95 6.01
CA LEU A 130 3.03 11.40 7.38
C LEU A 130 1.68 11.36 8.09
N ASP A 131 1.56 10.44 9.04
CA ASP A 131 0.41 10.35 9.93
C ASP A 131 0.82 10.87 11.29
N THR A 132 0.06 11.83 11.82
CA THR A 132 0.33 12.42 13.13
C THR A 132 0.27 11.41 14.27
N ALA A 133 -0.43 10.28 14.08
CA ALA A 133 -0.48 9.21 15.08
C ALA A 133 0.80 8.36 15.13
N VAL A 134 1.63 8.40 14.10
CA VAL A 134 2.87 7.62 13.99
C VAL A 134 4.12 8.51 14.12
N ALA A 135 3.95 9.81 14.23
CA ALA A 135 5.02 10.81 14.21
C ALA A 135 5.93 10.81 15.45
N THR A 136 6.10 9.70 16.12
CA THR A 136 7.01 9.62 17.28
C THR A 136 8.49 9.43 16.92
N ASP A 137 8.79 9.14 15.65
CA ASP A 137 10.18 9.00 15.20
C ASP A 137 10.39 9.67 13.84
N THR A 138 10.37 11.00 13.83
CA THR A 138 10.58 11.82 12.63
C THR A 138 12.01 11.74 12.07
N THR A 139 12.92 11.02 12.76
CA THR A 139 14.33 10.96 12.37
C THR A 139 14.64 9.84 11.39
N LYS A 140 13.78 8.82 11.30
CA LYS A 140 14.00 7.65 10.47
C LYS A 140 13.09 7.57 9.25
N ASP A 141 11.90 8.16 9.35
CA ASP A 141 10.91 8.05 8.28
C ASP A 141 10.94 9.32 7.42
N LYS A 142 11.11 9.13 6.12
CA LYS A 142 11.02 10.20 5.15
C LYS A 142 9.77 9.99 4.30
N PRO A 143 8.61 10.48 4.75
CA PRO A 143 7.35 10.24 4.08
C PRO A 143 7.30 10.88 2.71
N CYS A 144 6.55 10.27 1.80
CA CYS A 144 6.30 10.77 0.46
C CYS A 144 5.49 12.07 0.49
N ALA A 145 4.50 12.13 1.34
CA ALA A 145 3.60 13.28 1.46
C ALA A 145 3.12 13.43 2.91
N ASP A 146 2.55 14.58 3.22
CA ASP A 146 1.89 14.80 4.49
C ASP A 146 0.49 14.15 4.53
N GLU A 147 -0.21 14.33 5.65
CA GLU A 147 -1.57 13.78 5.84
C GLU A 147 -2.60 14.38 4.88
N ASP A 148 -2.33 15.52 4.29
CA ASP A 148 -3.18 16.18 3.28
C ASP A 148 -2.81 15.79 1.85
N GLY A 149 -1.81 14.96 1.66
CA GLY A 149 -1.35 14.51 0.35
C GLY A 149 -0.41 15.48 -0.36
N ILE A 150 0.11 16.47 0.36
CA ILE A 150 1.07 17.42 -0.19
C ILE A 150 2.46 16.80 -0.13
N TYR A 151 3.11 16.68 -1.28
CA TYR A 151 4.46 16.14 -1.36
C TYR A 151 5.43 16.94 -0.50
N SER A 152 6.24 16.25 0.27
CA SER A 152 7.34 16.87 1.01
C SER A 152 8.45 17.35 0.07
N ASN A 153 9.26 18.32 0.50
CA ASN A 153 10.36 18.82 -0.31
C ASN A 153 11.44 17.76 -0.54
N GLY A 154 11.87 17.62 -1.79
CA GLY A 154 12.97 16.73 -2.15
C GLY A 154 12.63 15.26 -2.12
N VAL A 155 11.36 14.88 -2.08
CA VAL A 155 10.94 13.48 -2.07
C VAL A 155 11.05 12.84 -3.44
N GLN A 156 11.31 11.54 -3.42
CA GLN A 156 11.43 10.69 -4.59
C GLN A 156 10.32 9.64 -4.55
N CYS A 157 9.11 10.04 -4.93
CA CYS A 157 7.95 9.16 -4.90
C CYS A 157 6.87 9.58 -5.87
N PHE A 158 5.92 8.67 -6.06
CA PHE A 158 4.74 8.87 -6.86
C PHE A 158 3.53 8.26 -6.15
N ILE A 159 2.41 8.98 -6.13
CA ILE A 159 1.17 8.55 -5.51
C ILE A 159 0.12 8.37 -6.58
N MET A 160 -0.61 7.26 -6.53
CA MET A 160 -1.70 6.97 -7.46
C MET A 160 -2.91 6.46 -6.68
N GLU A 161 -4.07 7.04 -6.96
CA GLU A 161 -5.33 6.50 -6.47
C GLU A 161 -5.64 5.20 -7.22
N ALA A 162 -5.85 4.11 -6.47
CA ALA A 162 -5.97 2.78 -7.05
C ALA A 162 -7.39 2.23 -6.99
N TYR A 163 -8.19 2.68 -6.00
CA TYR A 163 -9.53 2.12 -5.83
C TYR A 163 -10.42 3.03 -4.97
#